data_074b7f6897ce17bc3f87ae6d0393d595
#
_entry.id   074b7f6897ce17bc3f87ae6d0393d595
#
_cell.length_a   1.000
_cell.length_b   1.000
_cell.length_c   1.000
_cell.angle_alpha   90.00
_cell.angle_beta   90.00
_cell.angle_gamma   90.00
#
_symmetry.space_group_name_H-M   'P 1'
#
loop_
_entity.id
_entity.type
_entity.pdbx_description
1 polymer ?
#
loop_
_entity_poly.entity_id
_entity_poly.type
_entity_poly.pdbx_seq_one_letter_code
_entity_poly.pdbx_strand_id
1 'polypeptide(L)'
;MRDESEVKIMQLKQELMELLLKIGETNLNPSDLFLEEKPSLFLPEGRIIYLEGDHYYIVGVERGKINSEKKFDNKEDILYYLLQSYVTRIASKNAWANANGDFDRYNTLFQEEQIRLFSIINPKYGERRRKEI
;
A
#
# COMPACT_ATOMS: atom_id res chain seq x y z
N MET A 1 -12.97 -13.91 23.28
CA MET A 1 -12.69 -14.44 21.95
C MET A 1 -12.61 -13.29 20.96
N ARG A 2 -11.56 -13.26 20.14
CA ARG A 2 -11.44 -12.20 19.13
C ARG A 2 -12.43 -12.45 17.99
N ASP A 3 -13.01 -11.35 17.50
CA ASP A 3 -13.82 -11.36 16.30
C ASP A 3 -12.98 -11.77 15.09
N GLU A 4 -13.57 -12.49 14.15
CA GLU A 4 -12.93 -12.91 12.92
C GLU A 4 -12.42 -11.72 12.09
N SER A 5 -13.20 -10.63 12.06
CA SER A 5 -12.80 -9.39 11.36
C SER A 5 -11.56 -8.78 11.99
N GLU A 6 -11.47 -8.75 13.32
CA GLU A 6 -10.28 -8.26 14.02
C GLU A 6 -9.04 -9.08 13.65
N VAL A 7 -9.18 -10.40 13.66
CA VAL A 7 -8.07 -11.30 13.31
C VAL A 7 -7.62 -11.07 11.87
N LYS A 8 -8.54 -10.98 10.92
CA LYS A 8 -8.21 -10.77 9.51
C LYS A 8 -7.51 -9.43 9.26
N ILE A 9 -7.96 -8.36 9.91
CA ILE A 9 -7.33 -7.03 9.78
C ILE A 9 -5.94 -7.02 10.41
N MET A 10 -5.76 -7.67 11.54
CA MET A 10 -4.45 -7.80 12.17
C MET A 10 -3.48 -8.60 11.30
N GLN A 11 -3.96 -9.68 10.67
CA GLN A 11 -3.17 -10.48 9.75
C GLN A 11 -2.76 -9.68 8.51
N LEU A 12 -3.67 -8.88 7.97
CA LEU A 12 -3.37 -8.00 6.84
C LEU A 12 -2.26 -7.01 7.18
N LYS A 13 -2.39 -6.35 8.31
CA LYS A 13 -1.39 -5.39 8.81
C LYS A 13 -0.03 -6.06 9.00
N GLN A 14 -0.03 -7.22 9.66
CA GLN A 14 1.19 -7.98 9.91
C GLN A 14 1.87 -8.42 8.60
N GLU A 15 1.10 -8.92 7.66
CA GLU A 15 1.63 -9.34 6.37
C GLU A 15 2.19 -8.16 5.58
N LEU A 16 1.52 -7.00 5.60
CA LEU A 16 2.05 -5.79 4.99
C LEU A 16 3.40 -5.41 5.58
N MET A 17 3.53 -5.44 6.91
CA MET A 17 4.79 -5.15 7.58
C MET A 17 5.89 -6.11 7.18
N GLU A 18 5.59 -7.40 7.12
CA GLU A 18 6.55 -8.43 6.70
C GLU A 18 7.03 -8.22 5.26
N LEU A 19 6.12 -7.89 4.36
CA LEU A 19 6.46 -7.63 2.97
C LEU A 19 7.32 -6.38 2.81
N LEU A 20 7.02 -5.32 3.57
CA LEU A 20 7.80 -4.09 3.54
C LEU A 20 9.23 -4.28 4.05
N LEU A 21 9.42 -5.16 5.03
CA LEU A 21 10.77 -5.48 5.53
C LEU A 21 11.68 -6.01 4.43
N LYS A 22 11.13 -6.69 3.43
CA LYS A 22 11.91 -7.21 2.29
C LYS A 22 12.59 -6.11 1.48
N ILE A 23 12.05 -4.90 1.51
CA ILE A 23 12.62 -3.73 0.83
C ILE A 23 13.19 -2.70 1.80
N GLY A 24 13.41 -3.11 3.06
CA GLY A 24 14.04 -2.26 4.06
C GLY A 24 13.15 -1.24 4.72
N GLU A 25 11.82 -1.32 4.53
CA GLU A 25 10.89 -0.41 5.18
C GLU A 25 10.43 -0.99 6.51
N THR A 26 10.70 -0.28 7.61
CA THR A 26 10.43 -0.76 8.96
C THR A 26 9.19 -0.15 9.60
N ASN A 27 8.66 0.92 9.03
CA ASN A 27 7.55 1.66 9.62
C ASN A 27 6.38 1.79 8.64
N LEU A 28 5.18 1.51 9.13
CA LEU A 28 3.97 1.83 8.39
C LEU A 28 3.77 3.34 8.36
N ASN A 29 3.14 3.82 7.30
CA ASN A 29 2.77 5.22 7.18
C ASN A 29 1.81 5.57 8.34
N PRO A 30 2.12 6.62 9.15
CA PRO A 30 1.25 6.99 10.27
C PRO A 30 -0.18 7.35 9.85
N SER A 31 -0.39 7.74 8.60
CA SER A 31 -1.72 8.06 8.08
C SER A 31 -2.54 6.82 7.69
N ASP A 32 -1.93 5.62 7.71
CA ASP A 32 -2.64 4.37 7.46
C ASP A 32 -3.20 3.82 8.77
N LEU A 33 -4.52 3.69 8.82
CA LEU A 33 -5.21 3.19 10.01
C LEU A 33 -5.98 1.92 9.66
N PHE A 34 -5.77 0.86 10.44
CA PHE A 34 -6.39 -0.45 10.23
C PHE A 34 -7.50 -0.65 11.25
N LEU A 35 -8.74 -0.75 10.78
CA LEU A 35 -9.92 -0.91 11.62
C LEU A 35 -10.64 -2.22 11.29
N GLU A 36 -11.24 -2.82 12.29
CA GLU A 36 -12.00 -4.07 12.11
C GLU A 36 -13.38 -3.87 11.50
N GLU A 37 -13.87 -2.62 11.48
CA GLU A 37 -15.18 -2.30 10.92
C GLU A 37 -15.17 -0.92 10.27
N LYS A 38 -16.22 -0.63 9.50
CA LYS A 38 -16.37 0.66 8.83
C LYS A 38 -16.43 1.79 9.86
N PRO A 39 -15.62 2.85 9.69
CA PRO A 39 -15.67 4.01 10.57
C PRO A 39 -17.00 4.76 10.45
N SER A 40 -17.58 5.20 11.56
CA SER A 40 -18.92 5.79 11.57
C SER A 40 -19.00 7.26 11.94
N LEU A 41 -18.32 7.70 12.99
CA LEU A 41 -18.57 9.04 13.56
C LEU A 41 -17.39 10.00 13.46
N PHE A 42 -16.19 9.56 13.73
CA PHE A 42 -15.02 10.41 13.70
C PHE A 42 -14.00 9.85 12.73
N LEU A 43 -13.69 10.63 11.69
CA LEU A 43 -12.82 10.19 10.62
C LEU A 43 -11.48 10.94 10.71
N PRO A 44 -10.42 10.28 11.22
CA PRO A 44 -9.07 10.87 11.17
C PRO A 44 -8.61 10.97 9.72
N GLU A 45 -7.80 11.99 9.42
CA GLU A 45 -7.24 12.14 8.08
C GLU A 45 -6.32 10.98 7.72
N GLY A 46 -6.30 10.65 6.44
CA GLY A 46 -5.42 9.65 5.88
C GLY A 46 -6.18 8.49 5.22
N ARG A 47 -5.53 7.35 5.16
CA ARG A 47 -6.10 6.12 4.59
C ARG A 47 -6.62 5.23 5.72
N ILE A 48 -7.88 4.84 5.61
CA ILE A 48 -8.48 3.90 6.56
C ILE A 48 -8.75 2.59 5.83
N ILE A 49 -8.22 1.50 6.37
CA ILE A 49 -8.36 0.16 5.83
C ILE A 49 -9.28 -0.62 6.78
N TYR A 50 -10.37 -1.18 6.25
CA TYR A 50 -11.29 -1.94 7.07
C TYR A 50 -11.86 -3.15 6.31
N LEU A 51 -12.46 -4.06 7.06
CA LEU A 51 -13.10 -5.25 6.53
C LEU A 51 -14.61 -5.15 6.75
N GLU A 52 -15.40 -5.48 5.72
CA GLU A 52 -16.85 -5.58 5.84
C GLU A 52 -17.31 -6.80 5.04
N GLY A 53 -17.91 -7.76 5.75
CA GLY A 53 -18.17 -9.08 5.18
C GLY A 53 -16.86 -9.77 4.86
N ASP A 54 -16.72 -10.27 3.64
CA ASP A 54 -15.49 -10.91 3.17
C ASP A 54 -14.65 -9.99 2.30
N HIS A 55 -14.97 -8.70 2.28
CA HIS A 55 -14.30 -7.74 1.42
C HIS A 55 -13.49 -6.74 2.21
N TYR A 56 -12.37 -6.32 1.63
CA TYR A 56 -11.51 -5.28 2.18
C TYR A 56 -11.82 -3.95 1.51
N TYR A 57 -11.72 -2.87 2.28
CA TYR A 57 -11.97 -1.51 1.78
C TYR A 57 -10.85 -0.59 2.18
N ILE A 58 -10.55 0.35 1.29
CA ILE A 58 -9.67 1.47 1.60
C ILE A 58 -10.46 2.74 1.33
N VAL A 59 -10.58 3.60 2.34
CA VAL A 59 -11.17 4.92 2.18
C VAL A 59 -10.15 6.00 2.45
N GLY A 60 -10.17 7.05 1.64
CA GLY A 60 -9.38 8.25 1.87
C GLY A 60 -10.23 9.28 2.60
N VAL A 61 -9.69 9.85 3.66
CA VAL A 61 -10.38 10.86 4.46
C VAL A 61 -9.61 12.16 4.42
N GLU A 62 -10.31 13.25 4.10
CA GLU A 62 -9.76 14.58 4.10
C GLU A 62 -10.78 15.53 4.72
N ARG A 63 -10.33 16.30 5.71
CA ARG A 63 -11.18 17.26 6.46
C ARG A 63 -12.44 16.63 7.03
N GLY A 64 -12.31 15.40 7.59
CA GLY A 64 -13.42 14.68 8.19
C GLY A 64 -14.40 14.05 7.22
N LYS A 65 -14.12 14.08 5.91
CA LYS A 65 -15.00 13.53 4.88
C LYS A 65 -14.31 12.44 4.07
N ILE A 66 -15.05 11.40 3.73
CA ILE A 66 -14.58 10.36 2.82
C ILE A 66 -14.60 10.95 1.41
N ASN A 67 -13.42 11.05 0.78
CA ASN A 67 -13.28 11.54 -0.59
C ASN A 67 -12.97 10.46 -1.61
N SER A 68 -12.70 9.24 -1.16
CA SER A 68 -12.47 8.09 -2.03
C SER A 68 -12.80 6.80 -1.30
N GLU A 69 -13.25 5.80 -2.05
CA GLU A 69 -13.50 4.46 -1.52
C GLU A 69 -13.11 3.43 -2.57
N LYS A 70 -12.41 2.39 -2.15
CA LYS A 70 -12.02 1.31 -3.04
C LYS A 70 -12.24 -0.03 -2.34
N LYS A 71 -12.88 -0.96 -3.06
CA LYS A 71 -13.20 -2.30 -2.57
C LYS A 71 -12.26 -3.33 -3.19
N PHE A 72 -11.87 -4.32 -2.39
CA PHE A 72 -11.01 -5.43 -2.82
C PHE A 72 -11.66 -6.75 -2.41
N ASP A 73 -11.66 -7.72 -3.33
CA ASP A 73 -12.26 -9.02 -3.10
C ASP A 73 -11.33 -10.00 -2.37
N ASN A 74 -10.03 -9.73 -2.35
CA ASN A 74 -9.07 -10.62 -1.72
C ASN A 74 -7.89 -9.86 -1.14
N LYS A 75 -7.16 -10.56 -0.27
CA LYS A 75 -6.02 -10.01 0.46
C LYS A 75 -4.85 -9.64 -0.47
N GLU A 76 -4.60 -10.43 -1.50
CA GLU A 76 -3.49 -10.17 -2.43
C GLU A 76 -3.65 -8.82 -3.13
N ASP A 77 -4.85 -8.50 -3.59
CA ASP A 77 -5.11 -7.26 -4.31
C ASP A 77 -4.99 -6.03 -3.41
N ILE A 78 -5.51 -6.11 -2.18
CA ILE A 78 -5.39 -4.98 -1.25
C ILE A 78 -3.94 -4.78 -0.82
N LEU A 79 -3.19 -5.86 -0.59
CA LEU A 79 -1.77 -5.76 -0.26
C LEU A 79 -0.99 -5.08 -1.39
N TYR A 80 -1.21 -5.50 -2.62
CA TYR A 80 -0.55 -4.89 -3.78
C TYR A 80 -0.86 -3.39 -3.85
N TYR A 81 -2.12 -3.02 -3.67
CA TYR A 81 -2.52 -1.61 -3.68
C TYR A 81 -1.86 -0.81 -2.55
N LEU A 82 -1.88 -1.35 -1.34
CA LEU A 82 -1.26 -0.69 -0.18
C LEU A 82 0.25 -0.51 -0.37
N LEU A 83 0.92 -1.50 -0.95
CA LEU A 83 2.35 -1.47 -1.19
C LEU A 83 2.76 -0.38 -2.19
N GLN A 84 1.89 0.01 -3.12
CA GLN A 84 2.24 0.98 -4.15
C GLN A 84 2.73 2.30 -3.59
N SER A 85 2.11 2.83 -2.56
CA SER A 85 2.52 4.11 -1.98
C SER A 85 3.93 4.05 -1.38
N TYR A 86 4.28 2.93 -0.76
CA TYR A 86 5.62 2.72 -0.19
C TYR A 86 6.65 2.50 -1.29
N VAL A 87 6.34 1.62 -2.23
CA VAL A 87 7.24 1.29 -3.34
C VAL A 87 7.52 2.51 -4.20
N THR A 88 6.50 3.28 -4.57
CA THR A 88 6.68 4.47 -5.41
C THR A 88 7.51 5.54 -4.70
N ARG A 89 7.33 5.72 -3.39
CA ARG A 89 8.13 6.66 -2.60
C ARG A 89 9.61 6.28 -2.61
N ILE A 90 9.91 5.02 -2.33
CA ILE A 90 11.29 4.53 -2.30
C ILE A 90 11.90 4.56 -3.70
N ALA A 91 11.16 4.11 -4.70
CA ALA A 91 11.60 4.11 -6.09
C ALA A 91 11.90 5.51 -6.60
N SER A 92 11.06 6.48 -6.27
CA SER A 92 11.26 7.88 -6.65
C SER A 92 12.53 8.44 -6.03
N LYS A 93 12.75 8.18 -4.75
CA LYS A 93 13.97 8.63 -4.05
C LYS A 93 15.22 8.05 -4.70
N ASN A 94 15.21 6.76 -4.98
CA ASN A 94 16.34 6.07 -5.60
C ASN A 94 16.59 6.56 -7.04
N ALA A 95 15.52 6.78 -7.80
CA ALA A 95 15.61 7.27 -9.15
C ALA A 95 16.23 8.67 -9.23
N TRP A 96 15.79 9.59 -8.35
CA TRP A 96 16.36 10.94 -8.29
C TRP A 96 17.83 10.92 -7.90
N ALA A 97 18.23 10.07 -6.96
CA ALA A 97 19.62 9.94 -6.53
C ALA A 97 20.55 9.53 -7.67
N ASN A 98 20.04 8.86 -8.71
CA ASN A 98 20.82 8.33 -9.81
C ASN A 98 20.56 9.00 -11.17
N ALA A 99 19.64 9.95 -11.22
CA ALA A 99 19.25 10.60 -12.49
C ALA A 99 20.17 11.73 -12.91
N ASN A 100 20.99 12.26 -12.01
CA ASN A 100 21.92 13.38 -12.28
C ASN A 100 21.21 14.61 -12.89
N GLY A 101 19.99 14.90 -12.43
CA GLY A 101 19.23 16.04 -12.92
C GLY A 101 18.51 15.83 -14.26
N ASP A 102 18.62 14.66 -14.86
CA ASP A 102 17.99 14.34 -16.14
C ASP A 102 16.60 13.73 -15.90
N PHE A 103 15.56 14.42 -16.35
CA PHE A 103 14.18 14.01 -16.17
C PHE A 103 13.81 12.72 -16.90
N ASP A 104 14.30 12.54 -18.12
CA ASP A 104 14.04 11.33 -18.89
C ASP A 104 14.68 10.12 -18.22
N ARG A 105 15.90 10.31 -17.72
CA ARG A 105 16.60 9.27 -16.96
C ARG A 105 15.87 8.95 -15.68
N TYR A 106 15.36 9.96 -14.96
CA TYR A 106 14.55 9.75 -13.77
C TYR A 106 13.35 8.87 -14.08
N ASN A 107 12.58 9.17 -15.12
CA ASN A 107 11.39 8.41 -15.47
C ASN A 107 11.70 6.94 -15.76
N THR A 108 12.76 6.68 -16.50
CA THR A 108 13.19 5.30 -16.79
C THR A 108 13.60 4.57 -15.53
N LEU A 109 14.43 5.20 -14.69
CA LEU A 109 14.88 4.61 -13.43
C LEU A 109 13.72 4.40 -12.45
N PHE A 110 12.76 5.31 -12.42
CA PHE A 110 11.59 5.21 -11.54
C PHE A 110 10.76 3.97 -11.90
N GLN A 111 10.51 3.73 -13.17
CA GLN A 111 9.78 2.55 -13.62
C GLN A 111 10.55 1.27 -13.30
N GLU A 112 11.85 1.23 -13.60
CA GLU A 112 12.70 0.07 -13.32
C GLU A 112 12.77 -0.24 -11.82
N GLU A 113 12.90 0.78 -10.98
CA GLU A 113 12.96 0.61 -9.53
C GLU A 113 11.65 0.07 -8.96
N GLN A 114 10.51 0.53 -9.47
CA GLN A 114 9.22 0.00 -9.02
C GLN A 114 9.12 -1.49 -9.31
N ILE A 115 9.48 -1.91 -10.51
CA ILE A 115 9.45 -3.33 -10.90
C ILE A 115 10.40 -4.13 -10.03
N ARG A 116 11.61 -3.61 -9.80
CA ARG A 116 12.62 -4.28 -8.98
C ARG A 116 12.14 -4.48 -7.53
N LEU A 117 11.63 -3.43 -6.91
CA LEU A 117 11.16 -3.49 -5.53
C LEU A 117 9.95 -4.43 -5.37
N PHE A 118 8.98 -4.33 -6.26
CA PHE A 118 7.85 -5.25 -6.26
C PHE A 118 8.28 -6.70 -6.46
N SER A 119 9.26 -6.93 -7.33
CA SER A 119 9.77 -8.29 -7.58
C SER A 119 10.48 -8.88 -6.35
N ILE A 120 11.16 -8.04 -5.56
CA ILE A 120 11.76 -8.46 -4.30
C ILE A 120 10.67 -8.87 -3.30
N ILE A 121 9.59 -8.11 -3.24
CA ILE A 121 8.46 -8.39 -2.36
C ILE A 121 7.79 -9.71 -2.76
N ASN A 122 7.45 -9.84 -4.04
CA ASN A 122 6.83 -11.02 -4.62
C ASN A 122 6.98 -10.96 -6.14
N PRO A 123 7.56 -12.00 -6.79
CA PRO A 123 7.72 -12.00 -8.24
C PRO A 123 6.44 -11.74 -9.03
N LYS A 124 5.29 -12.19 -8.52
CA LYS A 124 3.99 -11.94 -9.14
C LYS A 124 3.65 -10.44 -9.14
N TYR A 125 3.99 -9.73 -8.07
CA TYR A 125 3.76 -8.28 -7.98
C TYR A 125 4.65 -7.52 -8.95
N GLY A 126 5.91 -7.93 -9.09
CA GLY A 126 6.82 -7.35 -10.06
C GLY A 126 6.31 -7.49 -11.49
N GLU A 127 5.81 -8.69 -11.85
CA GLU A 127 5.25 -8.94 -13.16
C GLU A 127 3.97 -8.14 -13.40
N ARG A 128 3.11 -8.05 -12.39
CA ARG A 128 1.90 -7.23 -12.45
C ARG A 128 2.24 -5.76 -12.71
N ARG A 129 3.24 -5.23 -11.99
CA ARG A 129 3.65 -3.84 -12.16
C ARG A 129 4.25 -3.57 -13.54
N ARG A 130 5.03 -4.52 -14.05
CA ARG A 130 5.61 -4.43 -15.39
C ARG A 130 4.54 -4.23 -16.46
N LYS A 131 3.40 -4.89 -16.33
CA LYS A 131 2.28 -4.79 -17.26
C LYS A 131 1.49 -3.48 -17.14
N GLU A 132 1.57 -2.83 -15.99
CA GLU A 132 0.85 -1.60 -15.71
C GLU A 132 1.58 -0.33 -16.18
N ILE A 133 2.90 -0.42 -16.38
CA ILE A 133 3.72 0.76 -16.73
C ILE A 133 4.46 0.63 -18.06
#